data_a7a1049eff63cb7e45ab30d7de969bdc
#
_entry.id   a7a1049eff63cb7e45ab30d7de969bdc
#
_cell.length_a   1.000
_cell.length_b   1.000
_cell.length_c   1.000
_cell.angle_alpha   90.00
_cell.angle_beta   90.00
_cell.angle_gamma   90.00
#
_symmetry.space_group_name_H-M   'P 1'
#
loop_
_entity.id
_entity.type
_entity.pdbx_description
1 polymer ?
#
loop_
_entity_poly.entity_id
_entity_poly.type
_entity_poly.pdbx_seq_one_letter_code
_entity_poly.pdbx_strand_id
1 'polypeptide(L)'
;KVYDKLLEWKKLYSEKYAVLLEGARRVGKSTIAETFAKNEYRSYILIDFSKTTSNILECFDDIGNLNIFFLRLQAETGITLYEHESLIIFDEVQLFPRARQAIKHLVHDGRYSYLETGSLISIKKNVKDILIPSEEMKIEVYPMDYEEFCDATGSNYGLLQQIYDSGAAIGQATNRKLMRDLRIYMAVGGMPQAVEAYVNGKNFSEIDMVKRQIISLYEEDFKKIDASGRISALYHAIPAQLAKDARKYRITTAIGKRNNTKAEELLYELIDSKTVLPCY
;
A
#
# COMPACT_ATOMS: atom_id res chain seq x y z
N LYS A 1 -3.97 -11.90 -4.66
CA LYS A 1 -4.90 -10.83 -5.15
C LYS A 1 -4.13 -9.68 -5.81
N VAL A 2 -3.25 -8.94 -5.09
CA VAL A 2 -2.44 -7.86 -5.71
C VAL A 2 -1.44 -8.44 -6.70
N TYR A 3 -0.81 -9.57 -6.38
CA TYR A 3 0.11 -10.27 -7.28
C TYR A 3 -0.57 -10.68 -8.59
N ASP A 4 -1.80 -11.19 -8.55
CA ASP A 4 -2.57 -11.57 -9.75
C ASP A 4 -2.88 -10.36 -10.65
N LYS A 5 -3.20 -9.21 -10.04
CA LYS A 5 -3.37 -7.95 -10.77
C LYS A 5 -2.07 -7.49 -11.43
N LEU A 6 -0.92 -7.68 -10.77
CA LEU A 6 0.39 -7.39 -11.35
C LEU A 6 0.71 -8.33 -12.52
N LEU A 7 0.36 -9.61 -12.44
CA LEU A 7 0.50 -10.57 -13.56
C LEU A 7 -0.38 -10.15 -14.75
N GLU A 8 -1.62 -9.74 -14.49
CA GLU A 8 -2.52 -9.22 -15.53
C GLU A 8 -1.95 -7.96 -16.17
N TRP A 9 -1.47 -7.01 -15.36
CA TRP A 9 -0.81 -5.80 -15.84
C TRP A 9 0.40 -6.13 -16.71
N LYS A 10 1.31 -7.01 -16.24
CA LYS A 10 2.49 -7.43 -16.99
C LYS A 10 2.11 -7.98 -18.36
N LYS A 11 1.08 -8.82 -18.41
CA LYS A 11 0.66 -9.51 -19.63
C LYS A 11 -0.04 -8.61 -20.65
N LEU A 12 -0.84 -7.64 -20.17
CA LEU A 12 -1.77 -6.89 -21.03
C LEU A 12 -1.40 -5.41 -21.19
N TYR A 13 -0.69 -4.82 -20.24
CA TYR A 13 -0.58 -3.37 -20.13
C TYR A 13 0.82 -2.83 -19.93
N SER A 14 1.81 -3.65 -19.55
CA SER A 14 3.15 -3.18 -19.16
C SER A 14 3.93 -2.46 -20.25
N GLU A 15 3.60 -2.68 -21.53
CA GLU A 15 4.19 -1.95 -22.67
C GLU A 15 3.63 -0.53 -22.84
N LYS A 16 2.44 -0.25 -22.27
CA LYS A 16 1.72 1.02 -22.46
C LYS A 16 1.57 1.83 -21.19
N TYR A 17 1.66 1.18 -20.06
CA TYR A 17 1.40 1.79 -18.75
C TYR A 17 2.39 1.30 -17.71
N ALA A 18 2.98 2.22 -16.95
CA ALA A 18 3.55 1.91 -15.67
C ALA A 18 2.45 1.53 -14.68
N VAL A 19 2.79 0.82 -13.61
CA VAL A 19 1.84 0.51 -12.54
C VAL A 19 2.25 1.21 -11.24
N LEU A 20 1.32 1.97 -10.63
CA LEU A 20 1.48 2.55 -9.31
C LEU A 20 0.76 1.70 -8.27
N LEU A 21 1.52 1.14 -7.31
CA LEU A 21 0.95 0.54 -6.11
C LEU A 21 0.70 1.63 -5.08
N GLU A 22 -0.57 1.96 -4.86
CA GLU A 22 -0.98 2.97 -3.88
C GLU A 22 -1.72 2.34 -2.70
N GLY A 23 -1.59 2.93 -1.52
CA GLY A 23 -2.25 2.43 -0.30
C GLY A 23 -1.62 3.00 0.95
N ALA A 24 -2.17 2.65 2.10
CA ALA A 24 -1.66 3.08 3.40
C ALA A 24 -0.19 2.66 3.61
N ARG A 25 0.47 3.30 4.55
CA ARG A 25 1.84 2.93 4.91
C ARG A 25 1.87 1.54 5.55
N ARG A 26 2.93 0.75 5.29
CA ARG A 26 3.14 -0.60 5.87
C ARG A 26 2.17 -1.70 5.42
N VAL A 27 1.41 -1.51 4.34
CA VAL A 27 0.54 -2.55 3.77
C VAL A 27 1.27 -3.54 2.83
N GLY A 28 2.60 -3.42 2.69
CA GLY A 28 3.42 -4.38 1.94
C GLY A 28 3.69 -4.04 0.48
N LYS A 29 3.48 -2.78 0.03
CA LYS A 29 3.69 -2.36 -1.36
C LYS A 29 5.10 -2.67 -1.90
N SER A 30 6.14 -2.23 -1.21
CA SER A 30 7.54 -2.43 -1.61
C SER A 30 7.91 -3.92 -1.64
N THR A 31 7.42 -4.68 -0.65
CA THR A 31 7.67 -6.13 -0.55
C THR A 31 7.06 -6.88 -1.72
N ILE A 32 5.81 -6.59 -2.07
CA ILE A 32 5.15 -7.27 -3.20
C ILE A 32 5.74 -6.84 -4.54
N ALA A 33 6.15 -5.57 -4.69
CA ALA A 33 6.83 -5.07 -5.87
C ALA A 33 8.16 -5.80 -6.11
N GLU A 34 8.98 -5.91 -5.07
CA GLU A 34 10.26 -6.60 -5.15
C GLU A 34 10.10 -8.11 -5.37
N THR A 35 9.14 -8.75 -4.69
CA THR A 35 8.83 -10.17 -4.88
C THR A 35 8.38 -10.45 -6.30
N PHE A 36 7.52 -9.59 -6.85
CA PHE A 36 7.05 -9.68 -8.22
C PHE A 36 8.19 -9.53 -9.22
N ALA A 37 9.08 -8.55 -9.02
CA ALA A 37 10.24 -8.34 -9.85
C ALA A 37 11.17 -9.57 -9.89
N LYS A 38 11.46 -10.14 -8.71
CA LYS A 38 12.32 -11.33 -8.57
C LYS A 38 11.78 -12.56 -9.28
N ASN A 39 10.46 -12.73 -9.27
CA ASN A 39 9.82 -13.92 -9.82
C ASN A 39 9.52 -13.79 -11.31
N GLU A 40 9.22 -12.58 -11.78
CA GLU A 40 8.61 -12.38 -13.09
C GLU A 40 9.54 -11.74 -14.13
N TYR A 41 10.70 -11.21 -13.70
CA TYR A 41 11.64 -10.53 -14.60
C TYR A 41 13.04 -11.13 -14.50
N ARG A 42 13.78 -11.07 -15.61
CA ARG A 42 15.16 -11.53 -15.68
C ARG A 42 16.11 -10.70 -14.83
N SER A 43 15.89 -9.40 -14.79
CA SER A 43 16.58 -8.47 -13.90
C SER A 43 15.66 -7.34 -13.47
N TYR A 44 15.99 -6.68 -12.36
CA TYR A 44 15.27 -5.49 -11.93
C TYR A 44 16.21 -4.51 -11.24
N ILE A 45 15.88 -3.22 -11.36
CA ILE A 45 16.49 -2.16 -10.57
C ILE A 45 15.43 -1.63 -9.60
N LEU A 46 15.76 -1.61 -8.31
CA LEU A 46 14.92 -0.99 -7.28
C LEU A 46 15.60 0.27 -6.78
N ILE A 47 14.94 1.41 -6.99
CA ILE A 47 15.36 2.72 -6.49
C ILE A 47 14.41 3.13 -5.36
N ASP A 48 14.88 2.97 -4.12
CA ASP A 48 14.19 3.46 -2.94
C ASP A 48 14.58 4.91 -2.67
N PHE A 49 13.69 5.85 -3.01
CA PHE A 49 13.97 7.29 -2.87
C PHE A 49 14.10 7.76 -1.41
N SER A 50 13.81 6.92 -0.44
CA SER A 50 14.03 7.25 0.98
C SER A 50 15.51 7.14 1.42
N LYS A 51 16.33 6.40 0.67
CA LYS A 51 17.73 6.10 1.01
C LYS A 51 18.69 6.03 -0.18
N THR A 52 18.24 6.46 -1.35
CA THR A 52 19.07 6.43 -2.57
C THR A 52 20.21 7.44 -2.51
N THR A 53 21.25 7.23 -3.32
CA THR A 53 22.41 8.10 -3.41
C THR A 53 22.17 9.30 -4.33
N SER A 54 22.96 10.38 -4.18
CA SER A 54 22.92 11.52 -5.09
C SER A 54 23.21 11.12 -6.53
N ASN A 55 24.15 10.18 -6.76
CA ASN A 55 24.52 9.73 -8.10
C ASN A 55 23.34 9.15 -8.87
N ILE A 56 22.49 8.34 -8.19
CA ILE A 56 21.27 7.80 -8.82
C ILE A 56 20.27 8.92 -9.11
N LEU A 57 20.13 9.91 -8.21
CA LEU A 57 19.23 11.05 -8.46
C LEU A 57 19.72 11.91 -9.64
N GLU A 58 21.03 12.09 -9.79
CA GLU A 58 21.63 12.80 -10.92
C GLU A 58 21.44 12.11 -12.28
N CYS A 59 21.21 10.78 -12.32
CA CYS A 59 20.84 10.10 -13.56
C CYS A 59 19.60 10.71 -14.19
N PHE A 60 18.65 11.20 -13.39
CA PHE A 60 17.42 11.83 -13.89
C PHE A 60 17.65 13.20 -14.56
N ASP A 61 18.83 13.78 -14.46
CA ASP A 61 19.19 14.99 -15.21
C ASP A 61 19.33 14.68 -16.72
N ASP A 62 19.64 13.43 -17.05
CA ASP A 62 19.77 12.95 -18.43
C ASP A 62 18.47 12.35 -18.99
N ILE A 63 17.31 12.54 -18.35
CA ILE A 63 16.03 11.97 -18.79
C ILE A 63 15.64 12.41 -20.22
N GLY A 64 16.23 13.49 -20.72
CA GLY A 64 16.10 13.93 -22.12
C GLY A 64 16.86 13.04 -23.13
N ASN A 65 17.81 12.22 -22.67
CA ASN A 65 18.54 11.23 -23.46
C ASN A 65 18.52 9.88 -22.75
N LEU A 66 17.50 9.08 -23.02
CA LEU A 66 17.25 7.83 -22.33
C LEU A 66 18.39 6.81 -22.48
N ASN A 67 19.20 6.87 -23.57
CA ASN A 67 20.36 6.00 -23.70
C ASN A 67 21.40 6.30 -22.63
N ILE A 68 21.68 7.58 -22.38
CA ILE A 68 22.61 8.00 -21.32
C ILE A 68 22.01 7.69 -19.95
N PHE A 69 20.73 7.98 -19.74
CA PHE A 69 20.01 7.68 -18.51
C PHE A 69 20.17 6.20 -18.10
N PHE A 70 19.85 5.27 -18.99
CA PHE A 70 19.93 3.85 -18.67
C PHE A 70 21.37 3.34 -18.54
N LEU A 71 22.32 3.87 -19.31
CA LEU A 71 23.74 3.52 -19.14
C LEU A 71 24.25 3.95 -17.76
N ARG A 72 23.95 5.17 -17.34
CA ARG A 72 24.33 5.65 -16.02
C ARG A 72 23.65 4.85 -14.91
N LEU A 73 22.35 4.58 -15.05
CA LEU A 73 21.59 3.81 -14.06
C LEU A 73 22.17 2.40 -13.87
N GLN A 74 22.54 1.71 -14.98
CA GLN A 74 23.21 0.41 -14.92
C GLN A 74 24.60 0.51 -14.27
N ALA A 75 25.37 1.55 -14.59
CA ALA A 75 26.69 1.77 -14.00
C ALA A 75 26.61 1.99 -12.49
N GLU A 76 25.67 2.84 -12.02
CA GLU A 76 25.51 3.17 -10.58
C GLU A 76 24.93 2.01 -9.77
N THR A 77 24.08 1.17 -10.37
CA THR A 77 23.45 0.03 -9.68
C THR A 77 24.22 -1.28 -9.84
N GLY A 78 25.08 -1.39 -10.84
CA GLY A 78 25.77 -2.64 -11.20
C GLY A 78 24.82 -3.69 -11.80
N ILE A 79 23.60 -3.31 -12.17
CA ILE A 79 22.56 -4.23 -12.68
C ILE A 79 22.42 -4.04 -14.19
N THR A 80 22.55 -5.13 -14.95
CA THR A 80 22.30 -5.11 -16.39
C THR A 80 20.81 -5.17 -16.68
N LEU A 81 20.33 -4.25 -17.54
CA LEU A 81 18.96 -4.23 -18.03
C LEU A 81 18.85 -4.95 -19.38
N TYR A 82 17.81 -5.73 -19.55
CA TYR A 82 17.46 -6.48 -20.77
C TYR A 82 16.13 -5.95 -21.31
N GLU A 83 16.10 -5.58 -22.58
CA GLU A 83 14.90 -5.03 -23.23
C GLU A 83 13.74 -6.02 -23.13
N HIS A 84 12.56 -5.54 -22.72
CA HIS A 84 11.33 -6.29 -22.47
C HIS A 84 11.39 -7.38 -21.38
N GLU A 85 12.57 -7.57 -20.75
CA GLU A 85 12.77 -8.59 -19.70
C GLU A 85 13.14 -7.98 -18.33
N SER A 86 13.25 -6.66 -18.23
CA SER A 86 13.63 -5.98 -16.98
C SER A 86 12.55 -5.06 -16.45
N LEU A 87 12.48 -4.97 -15.11
CA LEU A 87 11.59 -4.07 -14.38
C LEU A 87 12.41 -3.00 -13.65
N ILE A 88 11.98 -1.75 -13.75
CA ILE A 88 12.51 -0.66 -12.93
C ILE A 88 11.45 -0.28 -11.90
N ILE A 89 11.81 -0.36 -10.61
CA ILE A 89 10.93 -0.04 -9.49
C ILE A 89 11.35 1.30 -8.88
N PHE A 90 10.42 2.24 -8.82
CA PHE A 90 10.53 3.52 -8.12
C PHE A 90 9.77 3.43 -6.80
N ASP A 91 10.49 3.10 -5.71
CA ASP A 91 9.89 2.95 -4.39
C ASP A 91 9.87 4.28 -3.64
N GLU A 92 8.75 4.58 -2.95
CA GLU A 92 8.48 5.85 -2.27
C GLU A 92 8.58 7.06 -3.21
N VAL A 93 8.00 6.95 -4.41
CA VAL A 93 8.10 7.91 -5.53
C VAL A 93 7.71 9.35 -5.16
N GLN A 94 6.90 9.56 -4.12
CA GLN A 94 6.53 10.88 -3.62
C GLN A 94 7.72 11.67 -3.03
N LEU A 95 8.83 11.01 -2.71
CA LEU A 95 10.04 11.67 -2.20
C LEU A 95 10.88 12.26 -3.33
N PHE A 96 10.71 11.78 -4.57
CA PHE A 96 11.38 12.31 -5.74
C PHE A 96 10.41 12.46 -6.93
N PRO A 97 9.61 13.52 -6.94
CA PRO A 97 8.55 13.74 -7.93
C PRO A 97 9.02 13.76 -9.40
N ARG A 98 10.29 14.09 -9.65
CA ARG A 98 10.89 14.04 -11.00
C ARG A 98 10.86 12.65 -11.62
N ALA A 99 11.03 11.58 -10.82
CA ALA A 99 10.91 10.21 -11.31
C ALA A 99 9.52 9.93 -11.84
N ARG A 100 8.48 10.37 -11.12
CA ARG A 100 7.09 10.22 -11.55
C ARG A 100 6.79 11.01 -12.82
N GLN A 101 7.32 12.22 -12.96
CA GLN A 101 7.20 13.00 -14.21
C GLN A 101 7.87 12.32 -15.40
N ALA A 102 8.96 11.58 -15.13
CA ALA A 102 9.70 10.85 -16.16
C ALA A 102 8.93 9.65 -16.74
N ILE A 103 7.96 9.09 -15.98
CA ILE A 103 7.21 7.88 -16.37
C ILE A 103 6.67 7.96 -17.79
N LYS A 104 6.09 9.09 -18.19
CA LYS A 104 5.58 9.28 -19.54
C LYS A 104 6.64 9.03 -20.61
N HIS A 105 7.83 9.58 -20.43
CA HIS A 105 8.94 9.42 -21.38
C HIS A 105 9.48 7.99 -21.35
N LEU A 106 9.59 7.41 -20.16
CA LEU A 106 10.10 6.06 -19.95
C LEU A 106 9.17 4.99 -20.55
N VAL A 107 7.87 5.10 -20.33
CA VAL A 107 6.87 4.19 -20.93
C VAL A 107 6.82 4.35 -22.44
N HIS A 108 6.90 5.58 -22.96
CA HIS A 108 6.90 5.82 -24.40
C HIS A 108 8.13 5.22 -25.12
N ASP A 109 9.28 5.16 -24.44
CA ASP A 109 10.49 4.49 -24.96
C ASP A 109 10.30 2.97 -25.13
N GLY A 110 9.53 2.32 -24.25
CA GLY A 110 9.05 0.94 -24.37
C GLY A 110 10.08 -0.15 -24.08
N ARG A 111 11.35 0.15 -23.78
CA ARG A 111 12.39 -0.86 -23.54
C ARG A 111 12.19 -1.68 -22.27
N TYR A 112 11.64 -1.07 -21.23
CA TYR A 112 11.51 -1.70 -19.90
C TYR A 112 10.12 -1.48 -19.34
N SER A 113 9.75 -2.31 -18.35
CA SER A 113 8.54 -2.12 -17.55
C SER A 113 8.83 -1.26 -16.32
N TYR A 114 7.82 -0.52 -15.83
CA TYR A 114 7.97 0.40 -14.69
C TYR A 114 6.91 0.15 -13.64
N LEU A 115 7.34 0.05 -12.38
CA LEU A 115 6.47 -0.08 -11.24
C LEU A 115 6.82 1.01 -10.22
N GLU A 116 5.81 1.72 -9.76
CA GLU A 116 5.95 2.76 -8.74
C GLU A 116 5.27 2.31 -7.46
N THR A 117 5.82 2.70 -6.31
CA THR A 117 5.11 2.60 -5.04
C THR A 117 5.04 3.96 -4.36
N GLY A 118 3.99 4.17 -3.61
CA GLY A 118 3.88 5.39 -2.81
C GLY A 118 2.75 5.33 -1.79
N SER A 119 2.93 6.05 -0.68
CA SER A 119 1.85 6.23 0.27
C SER A 119 0.91 7.35 -0.17
N LEU A 120 -0.40 7.10 -0.19
CA LEU A 120 -1.41 8.07 -0.67
C LEU A 120 -1.38 9.41 0.08
N ILE A 121 -1.15 9.38 1.40
CA ILE A 121 -1.01 10.59 2.22
C ILE A 121 0.09 11.49 1.69
N SER A 122 1.25 10.90 1.36
CA SER A 122 2.41 11.65 0.92
C SER A 122 2.34 12.03 -0.56
N ILE A 123 1.75 11.18 -1.41
CA ILE A 123 1.56 11.46 -2.84
C ILE A 123 0.71 12.72 -3.02
N LYS A 124 -0.46 12.83 -2.40
CA LYS A 124 -1.36 13.99 -2.54
C LYS A 124 -0.71 15.30 -2.13
N LYS A 125 0.09 15.30 -1.07
CA LYS A 125 0.75 16.51 -0.58
C LYS A 125 1.86 16.99 -1.51
N ASN A 126 2.66 16.06 -2.07
CA ASN A 126 3.85 16.39 -2.83
C ASN A 126 3.59 16.54 -4.34
N VAL A 127 2.36 16.23 -4.81
CA VAL A 127 1.98 16.19 -6.22
C VAL A 127 1.06 17.35 -6.61
N LYS A 128 0.80 18.33 -5.73
CA LYS A 128 -0.06 19.49 -6.06
C LYS A 128 0.40 20.26 -7.30
N ASP A 129 1.68 20.21 -7.63
CA ASP A 129 2.30 20.95 -8.74
C ASP A 129 2.89 20.03 -9.84
N ILE A 130 2.53 18.73 -9.86
CA ILE A 130 3.10 17.76 -10.81
C ILE A 130 2.00 17.24 -11.73
N LEU A 131 2.31 17.20 -13.02
CA LEU A 131 1.46 16.53 -14.01
C LEU A 131 1.46 15.02 -13.71
N ILE A 132 0.28 14.48 -13.36
CA ILE A 132 0.10 13.03 -13.19
C ILE A 132 0.24 12.38 -14.57
N PRO A 133 1.12 11.37 -14.74
CA PRO A 133 1.24 10.69 -16.02
C PRO A 133 -0.07 10.03 -16.43
N SER A 134 -0.46 10.21 -17.69
CA SER A 134 -1.60 9.48 -18.28
C SER A 134 -1.28 8.00 -18.52
N GLU A 135 -0.01 7.67 -18.55
CA GLU A 135 0.57 6.35 -18.77
C GLU A 135 0.77 5.57 -17.47
N GLU A 136 -0.05 5.84 -16.44
CA GLU A 136 0.00 5.20 -15.13
C GLU A 136 -1.30 4.45 -14.83
N MET A 137 -1.23 3.16 -14.54
CA MET A 137 -2.32 2.37 -13.97
C MET A 137 -2.16 2.26 -12.46
N LYS A 138 -3.26 2.35 -11.72
CA LYS A 138 -3.25 2.28 -10.26
C LYS A 138 -3.76 0.94 -9.76
N ILE A 139 -3.02 0.35 -8.83
CA ILE A 139 -3.45 -0.82 -8.07
C ILE A 139 -3.48 -0.44 -6.59
N GLU A 140 -4.65 -0.45 -6.00
CA GLU A 140 -4.81 -0.21 -4.57
C GLU A 140 -4.37 -1.43 -3.77
N VAL A 141 -3.51 -1.19 -2.77
CA VAL A 141 -3.01 -2.20 -1.83
C VAL A 141 -3.59 -1.91 -0.45
N TYR A 142 -4.34 -2.87 0.06
CA TYR A 142 -4.97 -2.83 1.38
C TYR A 142 -4.24 -3.74 2.37
N PRO A 143 -4.49 -3.60 3.68
CA PRO A 143 -4.15 -4.65 4.63
C PRO A 143 -4.76 -6.00 4.20
N MET A 144 -4.13 -7.10 4.58
CA MET A 144 -4.61 -8.45 4.28
C MET A 144 -6.06 -8.62 4.75
N ASP A 145 -6.91 -9.13 3.87
CA ASP A 145 -8.25 -9.55 4.25
C ASP A 145 -8.22 -10.93 4.95
N TYR A 146 -9.40 -11.43 5.33
CA TYR A 146 -9.47 -12.68 6.08
C TYR A 146 -9.01 -13.89 5.26
N GLU A 147 -9.23 -13.91 3.95
CA GLU A 147 -8.72 -14.95 3.05
C GLU A 147 -7.19 -14.94 3.02
N GLU A 148 -6.57 -13.79 2.75
CA GLU A 148 -5.10 -13.64 2.73
C GLU A 148 -4.47 -13.95 4.10
N PHE A 149 -5.16 -13.62 5.20
CA PHE A 149 -4.75 -13.99 6.54
C PHE A 149 -4.80 -15.52 6.74
N CYS A 150 -5.85 -16.19 6.26
CA CYS A 150 -5.95 -17.64 6.32
C CYS A 150 -4.82 -18.32 5.54
N ASP A 151 -4.52 -17.83 4.34
CA ASP A 151 -3.43 -18.33 3.51
C ASP A 151 -2.08 -18.16 4.23
N ALA A 152 -1.82 -16.99 4.80
CA ALA A 152 -0.59 -16.70 5.54
C ALA A 152 -0.42 -17.56 6.82
N THR A 153 -1.53 -17.95 7.45
CA THR A 153 -1.52 -18.73 8.71
C THR A 153 -1.70 -20.23 8.51
N GLY A 154 -1.87 -20.69 7.25
CA GLY A 154 -2.16 -22.08 6.91
C GLY A 154 -3.56 -22.54 7.30
N SER A 155 -4.50 -21.61 7.48
CA SER A 155 -5.93 -21.90 7.71
C SER A 155 -6.65 -22.16 6.39
N ASN A 156 -7.69 -22.99 6.42
CA ASN A 156 -8.42 -23.36 5.19
C ASN A 156 -9.62 -22.45 4.94
N TYR A 157 -9.38 -21.33 4.24
CA TYR A 157 -10.46 -20.43 3.81
C TYR A 157 -11.41 -21.08 2.80
N GLY A 158 -10.91 -21.93 1.89
CA GLY A 158 -11.74 -22.62 0.90
C GLY A 158 -12.82 -23.50 1.50
N LEU A 159 -12.58 -24.09 2.67
CA LEU A 159 -13.61 -24.82 3.42
C LEU A 159 -14.73 -23.89 3.89
N LEU A 160 -14.39 -22.70 4.35
CA LEU A 160 -15.38 -21.69 4.78
C LEU A 160 -16.28 -21.28 3.60
N GLN A 161 -15.68 -21.05 2.42
CA GLN A 161 -16.43 -20.74 1.20
C GLN A 161 -17.38 -21.88 0.80
N GLN A 162 -16.91 -23.14 0.82
CA GLN A 162 -17.75 -24.29 0.52
C GLN A 162 -18.93 -24.43 1.50
N ILE A 163 -18.71 -24.18 2.80
CA ILE A 163 -19.75 -24.18 3.81
C ILE A 163 -20.79 -23.09 3.51
N TYR A 164 -20.34 -21.89 3.18
CA TYR A 164 -21.20 -20.77 2.83
C TYR A 164 -22.06 -21.10 1.59
N ASP A 165 -21.43 -21.58 0.52
CA ASP A 165 -22.09 -21.90 -0.74
C ASP A 165 -23.11 -23.06 -0.60
N SER A 166 -22.81 -24.02 0.28
CA SER A 166 -23.73 -25.16 0.52
C SER A 166 -24.93 -24.79 1.38
N GLY A 167 -24.88 -23.69 2.13
CA GLY A 167 -25.90 -23.35 3.13
C GLY A 167 -26.10 -24.40 4.24
N ALA A 168 -25.15 -25.33 4.39
CA ALA A 168 -25.26 -26.44 5.32
C ALA A 168 -25.01 -26.05 6.77
N ALA A 169 -25.76 -26.64 7.71
CA ALA A 169 -25.50 -26.47 9.13
C ALA A 169 -24.26 -27.25 9.54
N ILE A 170 -23.22 -26.54 10.02
CA ILE A 170 -21.86 -27.07 10.29
C ILE A 170 -21.66 -27.65 11.69
N GLY A 171 -22.68 -27.61 12.53
CA GLY A 171 -22.59 -28.05 13.92
C GLY A 171 -21.76 -27.12 14.81
N GLN A 172 -21.93 -27.25 16.13
CA GLN A 172 -21.35 -26.31 17.10
C GLN A 172 -19.82 -26.37 17.20
N ALA A 173 -19.20 -27.54 17.01
CA ALA A 173 -17.76 -27.70 17.12
C ALA A 173 -17.02 -26.95 16.00
N THR A 174 -17.48 -27.14 14.77
CA THR A 174 -16.90 -26.45 13.60
C THR A 174 -17.16 -24.95 13.67
N ASN A 175 -18.37 -24.53 14.05
CA ASN A 175 -18.65 -23.10 14.23
C ASN A 175 -17.76 -22.44 15.28
N ARG A 176 -17.51 -23.09 16.42
CA ARG A 176 -16.60 -22.59 17.46
C ARG A 176 -15.16 -22.41 16.95
N LYS A 177 -14.68 -23.36 16.11
CA LYS A 177 -13.35 -23.24 15.49
C LYS A 177 -13.28 -22.04 14.56
N LEU A 178 -14.21 -21.92 13.62
CA LEU A 178 -14.26 -20.81 12.65
C LEU A 178 -14.37 -19.45 13.37
N MET A 179 -15.21 -19.35 14.38
CA MET A 179 -15.36 -18.12 15.17
C MET A 179 -14.11 -17.78 16.01
N ARG A 180 -13.37 -18.79 16.45
CA ARG A 180 -12.07 -18.58 17.10
C ARG A 180 -11.06 -18.01 16.12
N ASP A 181 -10.96 -18.59 14.92
CA ASP A 181 -10.00 -18.19 13.89
C ASP A 181 -10.31 -16.75 13.40
N LEU A 182 -11.60 -16.41 13.22
CA LEU A 182 -12.03 -15.05 12.92
C LEU A 182 -11.66 -14.06 14.06
N ARG A 183 -11.85 -14.44 15.31
CA ARG A 183 -11.46 -13.60 16.46
C ARG A 183 -9.95 -13.38 16.52
N ILE A 184 -9.15 -14.37 16.15
CA ILE A 184 -7.69 -14.21 16.05
C ILE A 184 -7.37 -13.17 14.95
N TYR A 185 -7.99 -13.27 13.77
CA TYR A 185 -7.84 -12.25 12.74
C TYR A 185 -8.24 -10.86 13.22
N MET A 186 -9.35 -10.72 13.91
CA MET A 186 -9.78 -9.44 14.49
C MET A 186 -8.79 -8.89 15.52
N ALA A 187 -8.12 -9.76 16.28
CA ALA A 187 -7.12 -9.35 17.28
C ALA A 187 -5.76 -9.00 16.65
N VAL A 188 -5.30 -9.77 15.66
CA VAL A 188 -4.03 -9.54 14.95
C VAL A 188 -4.18 -8.40 13.95
N GLY A 189 -5.27 -8.39 13.18
CA GLY A 189 -5.50 -7.49 12.05
C GLY A 189 -4.81 -7.95 10.78
N GLY A 190 -5.01 -7.17 9.69
CA GLY A 190 -4.48 -7.51 8.35
C GLY A 190 -3.14 -6.82 8.01
N MET A 191 -2.49 -6.13 8.94
CA MET A 191 -1.19 -5.50 8.65
C MET A 191 -0.10 -6.57 8.52
N PRO A 192 0.64 -6.64 7.38
CA PRO A 192 1.59 -7.72 7.12
C PRO A 192 2.58 -7.98 8.26
N GLN A 193 3.14 -6.93 8.85
CA GLN A 193 4.08 -7.07 9.98
C GLN A 193 3.43 -7.67 11.24
N ALA A 194 2.14 -7.38 11.49
CA ALA A 194 1.42 -7.97 12.61
C ALA A 194 1.08 -9.45 12.35
N VAL A 195 0.72 -9.76 11.09
CA VAL A 195 0.47 -11.15 10.65
C VAL A 195 1.76 -11.97 10.71
N GLU A 196 2.87 -11.42 10.23
CA GLU A 196 4.20 -12.05 10.32
C GLU A 196 4.61 -12.32 11.77
N ALA A 197 4.41 -11.35 12.67
CA ALA A 197 4.69 -11.54 14.09
C ALA A 197 3.84 -12.69 14.68
N TYR A 198 2.56 -12.79 14.30
CA TYR A 198 1.69 -13.87 14.71
C TYR A 198 2.16 -15.24 14.19
N VAL A 199 2.48 -15.33 12.89
CA VAL A 199 2.98 -16.56 12.24
C VAL A 199 4.29 -17.03 12.87
N ASN A 200 5.17 -16.08 13.24
CA ASN A 200 6.43 -16.35 13.95
C ASN A 200 6.25 -16.68 15.44
N GLY A 201 5.01 -16.89 15.91
CA GLY A 201 4.72 -17.35 17.27
C GLY A 201 4.82 -16.28 18.37
N LYS A 202 4.79 -14.99 18.01
CA LYS A 202 4.77 -13.90 18.98
C LYS A 202 3.46 -13.89 19.78
N ASN A 203 3.52 -13.50 21.02
CA ASN A 203 2.32 -13.35 21.84
C ASN A 203 1.54 -12.06 21.47
N PHE A 204 0.28 -11.98 21.90
CA PHE A 204 -0.59 -10.85 21.55
C PHE A 204 -0.08 -9.49 22.05
N SER A 205 0.68 -9.43 23.14
CA SER A 205 1.29 -8.18 23.61
C SER A 205 2.37 -7.69 22.65
N GLU A 206 3.21 -8.59 22.15
CA GLU A 206 4.24 -8.25 21.14
C GLU A 206 3.60 -7.82 19.82
N ILE A 207 2.53 -8.50 19.38
CA ILE A 207 1.76 -8.12 18.19
C ILE A 207 1.12 -6.74 18.38
N ASP A 208 0.59 -6.44 19.55
CA ASP A 208 0.02 -5.12 19.86
C ASP A 208 1.10 -4.02 19.82
N MET A 209 2.32 -4.30 20.28
CA MET A 209 3.45 -3.36 20.10
C MET A 209 3.73 -3.05 18.65
N VAL A 210 3.74 -4.06 17.75
CA VAL A 210 3.91 -3.86 16.30
C VAL A 210 2.80 -2.96 15.76
N LYS A 211 1.54 -3.21 16.12
CA LYS A 211 0.42 -2.38 15.69
C LYS A 211 0.53 -0.93 16.18
N ARG A 212 0.92 -0.72 17.43
CA ARG A 212 1.15 0.62 18.00
C ARG A 212 2.25 1.38 17.27
N GLN A 213 3.33 0.71 16.88
CA GLN A 213 4.39 1.32 16.07
C GLN A 213 3.85 1.77 14.70
N ILE A 214 3.01 0.96 14.05
CA ILE A 214 2.39 1.34 12.77
C ILE A 214 1.48 2.55 12.95
N ILE A 215 0.66 2.58 14.01
CA ILE A 215 -0.22 3.72 14.33
C ILE A 215 0.61 4.99 14.57
N SER A 216 1.72 4.89 15.30
CA SER A 216 2.62 6.04 15.54
C SER A 216 3.15 6.64 14.23
N LEU A 217 3.48 5.79 13.23
CA LEU A 217 3.89 6.28 11.92
C LEU A 217 2.76 7.00 11.18
N TYR A 218 1.51 6.54 11.33
CA TYR A 218 0.35 7.24 10.78
C TYR A 218 0.14 8.61 11.44
N GLU A 219 0.31 8.70 12.75
CA GLU A 219 0.22 9.98 13.46
C GLU A 219 1.25 11.00 13.01
N GLU A 220 2.49 10.54 12.74
CA GLU A 220 3.52 11.39 12.15
C GLU A 220 3.11 11.91 10.76
N ASP A 221 2.52 11.06 9.95
CA ASP A 221 2.05 11.46 8.62
C ASP A 221 0.83 12.40 8.72
N PHE A 222 -0.10 12.17 9.66
CA PHE A 222 -1.22 13.08 9.92
C PHE A 222 -0.77 14.47 10.35
N LYS A 223 0.25 14.58 11.19
CA LYS A 223 0.84 15.87 11.61
C LYS A 223 1.44 16.66 10.44
N LYS A 224 1.95 15.95 9.41
CA LYS A 224 2.44 16.61 8.18
C LYS A 224 1.31 17.25 7.37
N ILE A 225 0.10 16.67 7.42
CA ILE A 225 -1.09 17.18 6.70
C ILE A 225 -1.78 18.27 7.52
N ASP A 226 -2.03 17.99 8.78
CA ASP A 226 -2.74 18.88 9.72
C ASP A 226 -1.99 19.02 11.04
N ALA A 227 -1.21 20.10 11.15
CA ALA A 227 -0.49 20.43 12.38
C ALA A 227 -1.41 20.74 13.58
N SER A 228 -2.71 20.98 13.36
CA SER A 228 -3.68 21.23 14.43
C SER A 228 -4.09 19.97 15.19
N GLY A 229 -3.70 18.77 14.70
CA GLY A 229 -4.01 17.48 15.32
C GLY A 229 -5.45 17.00 15.15
N ARG A 230 -6.25 17.63 14.34
CA ARG A 230 -7.67 17.25 14.14
C ARG A 230 -7.79 15.92 13.39
N ILE A 231 -6.93 15.65 12.39
CA ILE A 231 -6.90 14.36 11.70
C ILE A 231 -6.61 13.25 12.70
N SER A 232 -5.63 13.42 13.58
CA SER A 232 -5.32 12.46 14.63
C SER A 232 -6.50 12.25 15.57
N ALA A 233 -7.20 13.32 15.97
CA ALA A 233 -8.39 13.23 16.81
C ALA A 233 -9.53 12.48 16.13
N LEU A 234 -9.77 12.73 14.84
CA LEU A 234 -10.75 11.98 14.04
C LEU A 234 -10.39 10.50 13.99
N TYR A 235 -9.14 10.16 13.70
CA TYR A 235 -8.68 8.77 13.64
C TYR A 235 -8.83 8.04 14.98
N HIS A 236 -8.39 8.64 16.10
CA HIS A 236 -8.49 8.05 17.43
C HIS A 236 -9.93 7.91 17.95
N ALA A 237 -10.87 8.70 17.45
CA ALA A 237 -12.27 8.57 17.84
C ALA A 237 -12.97 7.36 17.20
N ILE A 238 -12.40 6.74 16.16
CA ILE A 238 -13.03 5.63 15.42
C ILE A 238 -13.34 4.44 16.31
N PRO A 239 -12.39 3.85 17.08
CA PRO A 239 -12.68 2.68 17.91
C PRO A 239 -13.77 2.93 18.94
N ALA A 240 -13.77 4.10 19.58
CA ALA A 240 -14.77 4.46 20.57
C ALA A 240 -16.17 4.68 19.96
N GLN A 241 -16.25 5.09 18.70
CA GLN A 241 -17.51 5.23 17.99
C GLN A 241 -18.02 3.91 17.42
N LEU A 242 -17.15 3.02 16.95
CA LEU A 242 -17.50 1.67 16.53
C LEU A 242 -18.00 0.79 17.69
N ALA A 243 -17.49 1.01 18.91
CA ALA A 243 -17.93 0.31 20.11
C ALA A 243 -19.35 0.70 20.59
N LYS A 244 -19.91 1.81 20.07
CA LYS A 244 -21.28 2.23 20.34
C LYS A 244 -22.14 1.69 19.20
N ASP A 245 -23.40 1.32 19.50
CA ASP A 245 -24.40 0.92 18.49
C ASP A 245 -24.79 2.08 17.52
N ALA A 246 -23.82 2.95 17.22
CA ALA A 246 -24.01 4.11 16.36
C ALA A 246 -23.72 3.71 14.89
N ARG A 247 -24.75 3.72 14.07
CA ARG A 247 -24.67 3.42 12.63
C ARG A 247 -23.90 4.46 11.80
N LYS A 248 -23.52 5.60 12.39
CA LYS A 248 -22.86 6.70 11.67
C LYS A 248 -21.73 7.29 12.50
N TYR A 249 -20.60 7.54 11.86
CA TYR A 249 -19.50 8.26 12.46
C TYR A 249 -19.88 9.73 12.69
N ARG A 250 -19.69 10.23 13.91
CA ARG A 250 -20.03 11.60 14.30
C ARG A 250 -18.78 12.47 14.44
N ILE A 251 -18.48 13.26 13.45
CA ILE A 251 -17.33 14.18 13.41
C ILE A 251 -17.34 15.13 14.63
N THR A 252 -18.51 15.67 15.00
CA THR A 252 -18.66 16.62 16.11
C THR A 252 -18.30 16.01 17.47
N THR A 253 -18.37 14.70 17.62
CA THR A 253 -17.95 14.01 18.84
C THR A 253 -16.43 13.94 18.98
N ALA A 254 -15.71 13.88 17.83
CA ALA A 254 -14.26 13.79 17.83
C ALA A 254 -13.57 15.15 18.00
N ILE A 255 -14.08 16.22 17.39
CA ILE A 255 -13.39 17.52 17.32
C ILE A 255 -14.23 18.72 17.78
N GLY A 256 -15.42 18.48 18.33
CA GLY A 256 -16.33 19.53 18.79
C GLY A 256 -17.17 20.19 17.69
N LYS A 257 -18.10 21.08 18.10
CA LYS A 257 -19.09 21.68 17.19
C LYS A 257 -18.58 22.83 16.31
N ARG A 258 -17.38 23.38 16.55
CA ARG A 258 -16.83 24.51 15.78
C ARG A 258 -16.07 23.99 14.55
N ASN A 259 -16.48 24.42 13.35
CA ASN A 259 -15.87 24.14 12.02
C ASN A 259 -16.20 22.77 11.37
N ASN A 260 -17.46 22.51 11.10
CA ASN A 260 -17.89 21.26 10.44
C ASN A 260 -17.31 21.08 9.01
N THR A 261 -17.31 22.10 8.17
CA THR A 261 -16.89 21.99 6.75
C THR A 261 -15.42 21.53 6.63
N LYS A 262 -14.52 22.18 7.37
CA LYS A 262 -13.11 21.82 7.37
C LYS A 262 -12.85 20.45 8.01
N ALA A 263 -13.71 19.99 8.89
CA ALA A 263 -13.63 18.69 9.53
C ALA A 263 -14.07 17.55 8.60
N GLU A 264 -15.04 17.81 7.76
CA GLU A 264 -15.46 16.88 6.69
C GLU A 264 -14.33 16.71 5.67
N GLU A 265 -13.68 17.80 5.24
CA GLU A 265 -12.50 17.74 4.37
C GLU A 265 -11.39 16.85 4.99
N LEU A 266 -11.09 17.01 6.28
CA LEU A 266 -10.09 16.20 6.98
C LEU A 266 -10.49 14.71 7.10
N LEU A 267 -11.78 14.41 7.24
CA LEU A 267 -12.27 13.03 7.21
C LEU A 267 -12.12 12.42 5.82
N TYR A 268 -12.42 13.20 4.76
CA TYR A 268 -12.17 12.76 3.39
C TYR A 268 -10.68 12.50 3.13
N GLU A 269 -9.77 13.30 3.69
CA GLU A 269 -8.32 13.05 3.60
C GLU A 269 -7.93 11.71 4.24
N LEU A 270 -8.53 11.34 5.38
CA LEU A 270 -8.32 10.02 6.02
C LEU A 270 -8.83 8.88 5.14
N ILE A 271 -10.00 9.00 4.56
CA ILE A 271 -10.61 8.00 3.67
C ILE A 271 -9.77 7.88 2.40
N ASP A 272 -9.45 8.98 1.79
CA ASP A 272 -8.67 9.04 0.55
C ASP A 272 -7.24 8.49 0.71
N SER A 273 -6.67 8.61 1.91
CA SER A 273 -5.37 8.02 2.24
C SER A 273 -5.42 6.49 2.40
N LYS A 274 -6.60 5.89 2.37
CA LYS A 274 -6.86 4.46 2.63
C LYS A 274 -6.41 4.00 4.04
N THR A 275 -6.15 4.95 4.94
CA THR A 275 -5.87 4.65 6.35
C THR A 275 -7.14 4.25 7.10
N VAL A 276 -8.27 4.76 6.64
CA VAL A 276 -9.63 4.43 7.11
C VAL A 276 -10.46 3.99 5.91
N LEU A 277 -11.16 2.88 6.06
CA LEU A 277 -12.05 2.34 5.03
C LEU A 277 -13.50 2.60 5.46
N PRO A 278 -14.30 3.37 4.71
CA PRO A 278 -15.71 3.56 4.99
C PRO A 278 -16.48 2.28 4.67
N CYS A 279 -17.45 1.94 5.51
CA CYS A 279 -18.43 0.89 5.26
C CYS A 279 -19.81 1.55 5.07
N TYR A 280 -20.45 1.30 3.92
CA TYR A 280 -21.74 1.88 3.54
C TYR A 280 -22.88 0.89 3.72
#